data_3ae3c5383d836686277bc66fe00249c3
#
_entry.id   3ae3c5383d836686277bc66fe00249c3
#
_cell.length_a   1.000
_cell.length_b   1.000
_cell.length_c   1.000
_cell.angle_alpha   90.00
_cell.angle_beta   90.00
_cell.angle_gamma   90.00
#
_symmetry.space_group_name_H-M   'P 1'
#
loop_
_entity.id
_entity.type
_entity.pdbx_description
1 polymer ?
#
loop_
_entity_poly.entity_id
_entity_poly.type
_entity_poly.pdbx_seq_one_letter_code
_entity_poly.pdbx_strand_id
1 'polypeptide(L)'
;MAIPEILSLSTETEYKQYFVDNYCNKSPLLTWDGFPVEFYPEMFEHAFYKRTAKAWKAKKDSVDFDRCKRMPWISEVLHDSTIVPRQGYDKARGKNDNNSRIALVSQEKYVVVIRNTGKSWRFVTAYLIDNIDTYNKLMSSPAWVRQVTNTHP
;
A
#
# COMPACT_ATOMS: atom_id res chain seq x y z
N MET A 1 -3.12 -8.27 -13.26
CA MET A 1 -4.17 -7.60 -12.46
C MET A 1 -5.27 -7.12 -13.38
N ALA A 2 -6.48 -7.52 -13.11
CA ALA A 2 -7.62 -6.88 -13.78
C ALA A 2 -7.79 -5.50 -13.17
N ILE A 3 -7.99 -4.47 -14.00
CA ILE A 3 -8.17 -3.10 -13.50
C ILE A 3 -9.61 -2.96 -13.04
N PRO A 4 -9.86 -2.80 -11.73
CA PRO A 4 -11.22 -2.59 -11.25
C PRO A 4 -11.73 -1.21 -11.62
N GLU A 5 -13.04 -1.03 -11.54
CA GLU A 5 -13.62 0.28 -11.75
C GLU A 5 -13.19 1.25 -10.66
N ILE A 6 -13.17 2.54 -11.01
CA ILE A 6 -12.91 3.60 -10.05
C ILE A 6 -14.13 3.77 -9.15
N LEU A 7 -13.90 3.82 -7.86
CA LEU A 7 -14.95 4.02 -6.87
C LEU A 7 -15.34 5.50 -6.80
N SER A 8 -16.58 5.82 -7.15
CA SER A 8 -17.07 7.20 -7.16
C SER A 8 -18.06 7.43 -6.02
N LEU A 9 -17.55 7.93 -4.90
CA LEU A 9 -18.35 8.35 -3.76
C LEU A 9 -18.28 9.88 -3.63
N SER A 10 -19.18 10.47 -2.84
CA SER A 10 -19.33 11.92 -2.79
C SER A 10 -18.54 12.59 -1.66
N THR A 11 -18.33 11.90 -0.55
CA THR A 11 -17.76 12.52 0.65
C THR A 11 -16.63 11.70 1.23
N GLU A 12 -15.78 12.36 2.03
CA GLU A 12 -14.73 11.72 2.81
C GLU A 12 -15.29 10.63 3.72
N THR A 13 -16.40 10.91 4.38
CA THR A 13 -17.05 9.96 5.29
C THR A 13 -17.43 8.68 4.57
N GLU A 14 -17.97 8.80 3.35
CA GLU A 14 -18.32 7.63 2.56
C GLU A 14 -17.10 6.82 2.14
N TYR A 15 -16.00 7.46 1.76
CA TYR A 15 -14.76 6.77 1.43
C TYR A 15 -14.16 6.09 2.66
N LYS A 16 -14.17 6.75 3.81
CA LYS A 16 -13.67 6.16 5.05
C LYS A 16 -14.53 4.95 5.45
N GLN A 17 -15.85 5.04 5.29
CA GLN A 17 -16.73 3.92 5.57
C GLN A 17 -16.46 2.74 4.64
N TYR A 18 -16.21 3.01 3.37
CA TYR A 18 -15.81 1.97 2.42
C TYR A 18 -14.53 1.27 2.86
N PHE A 19 -13.53 2.03 3.28
CA PHE A 19 -12.28 1.48 3.76
C PHE A 19 -12.50 0.58 4.98
N VAL A 20 -13.28 1.04 5.94
CA VAL A 20 -13.60 0.25 7.14
C VAL A 20 -14.36 -1.02 6.77
N ASP A 21 -15.39 -0.91 5.95
CA ASP A 21 -16.25 -2.06 5.61
C ASP A 21 -15.55 -3.11 4.77
N ASN A 22 -14.71 -2.69 3.83
CA ASN A 22 -14.12 -3.60 2.86
C ASN A 22 -12.69 -4.05 3.19
N TYR A 23 -12.02 -3.34 4.08
CA TYR A 23 -10.64 -3.66 4.47
C TYR A 23 -10.50 -3.91 5.96
N CYS A 24 -10.88 -2.97 6.81
CA CYS A 24 -10.67 -3.10 8.25
C CYS A 24 -11.51 -4.22 8.86
N ASN A 25 -12.80 -4.28 8.50
CA ASN A 25 -13.71 -5.30 9.04
C ASN A 25 -13.46 -6.70 8.44
N LYS A 26 -12.75 -6.77 7.34
CA LYS A 26 -12.37 -8.03 6.70
C LYS A 26 -10.91 -8.41 6.99
N SER A 27 -10.24 -7.62 7.81
CA SER A 27 -8.84 -7.85 8.16
C SER A 27 -8.66 -9.13 8.99
N PRO A 28 -7.60 -9.92 8.75
CA PRO A 28 -6.61 -9.69 7.72
C PRO A 28 -7.06 -10.14 6.33
N LEU A 29 -6.64 -9.39 5.31
CA LEU A 29 -6.76 -9.85 3.94
C LEU A 29 -5.50 -10.64 3.58
N LEU A 30 -5.67 -11.73 2.85
CA LEU A 30 -4.53 -12.55 2.46
C LEU A 30 -3.99 -12.10 1.11
N THR A 31 -2.66 -12.10 0.98
CA THR A 31 -2.03 -11.98 -0.34
C THR A 31 -2.29 -13.25 -1.12
N TRP A 32 -1.96 -13.24 -2.43
CA TRP A 32 -2.15 -14.42 -3.29
C TRP A 32 -1.43 -15.68 -2.75
N ASP A 33 -0.33 -15.47 -2.01
CA ASP A 33 0.47 -16.57 -1.45
C ASP A 33 0.24 -16.76 0.06
N GLY A 34 -0.82 -16.20 0.61
CA GLY A 34 -1.32 -16.50 1.95
C GLY A 34 -0.79 -15.65 3.10
N PHE A 35 -0.05 -14.57 2.83
CA PHE A 35 0.38 -13.67 3.90
C PHE A 35 -0.80 -12.83 4.40
N PRO A 36 -1.00 -12.73 5.73
CA PRO A 36 -2.04 -11.88 6.27
C PRO A 36 -1.61 -10.41 6.27
N VAL A 37 -2.47 -9.56 5.75
CA VAL A 37 -2.28 -8.10 5.76
C VAL A 37 -3.38 -7.47 6.59
N GLU A 38 -3.02 -6.81 7.66
CA GLU A 38 -3.96 -6.16 8.56
C GLU A 38 -4.21 -4.72 8.16
N PHE A 39 -5.46 -4.28 8.30
CA PHE A 39 -5.89 -2.92 7.99
C PHE A 39 -6.53 -2.30 9.22
N TYR A 40 -6.14 -1.08 9.55
CA TYR A 40 -6.67 -0.36 10.71
C TYR A 40 -7.30 0.96 10.28
N PRO A 41 -8.42 1.38 10.92
CA PRO A 41 -9.13 2.60 10.51
C PRO A 41 -8.26 3.87 10.50
N GLU A 42 -7.33 3.99 11.44
CA GLU A 42 -6.43 5.15 11.51
C GLU A 42 -5.51 5.29 10.30
N MET A 43 -5.33 4.23 9.53
CA MET A 43 -4.52 4.28 8.32
C MET A 43 -5.21 5.05 7.20
N PHE A 44 -6.50 5.33 7.31
CA PHE A 44 -7.21 6.10 6.31
C PHE A 44 -6.59 7.49 6.13
N GLU A 45 -6.36 8.21 7.22
CA GLU A 45 -5.75 9.53 7.17
C GLU A 45 -4.31 9.46 6.67
N HIS A 46 -3.59 8.44 7.06
CA HIS A 46 -2.21 8.25 6.62
C HIS A 46 -2.11 7.98 5.12
N ALA A 47 -2.96 7.12 4.60
CA ALA A 47 -2.86 6.65 3.21
C ALA A 47 -3.58 7.55 2.21
N PHE A 48 -4.69 8.19 2.62
CA PHE A 48 -5.60 8.86 1.70
C PHE A 48 -5.73 10.36 1.91
N TYR A 49 -4.86 10.94 2.73
CA TYR A 49 -4.76 12.38 2.88
C TYR A 49 -3.58 12.93 2.10
N LYS A 50 -3.65 14.21 1.77
CA LYS A 50 -2.58 14.94 1.11
C LYS A 50 -2.26 16.23 1.87
N ARG A 51 -1.12 16.82 1.54
CA ARG A 51 -0.72 18.11 2.07
C ARG A 51 -1.21 19.20 1.13
N THR A 52 -1.91 20.20 1.65
CA THR A 52 -2.28 21.38 0.87
C THR A 52 -1.15 22.38 0.83
N ALA A 53 -0.34 22.49 1.90
CA ALA A 53 0.82 23.36 1.94
C ALA A 53 2.03 22.67 1.32
N LYS A 54 2.78 23.38 0.48
CA LYS A 54 4.00 22.86 -0.16
C LYS A 54 5.23 22.94 0.76
N ALA A 55 5.07 23.46 1.96
CA ALA A 55 6.19 23.61 2.91
C ALA A 55 6.69 22.24 3.34
N TRP A 56 8.02 22.12 3.46
CA TRP A 56 8.65 20.91 3.97
C TRP A 56 8.15 20.61 5.39
N LYS A 57 7.81 19.35 5.66
CA LYS A 57 7.18 18.90 6.91
C LYS A 57 5.75 19.38 7.14
N ALA A 58 5.08 19.91 6.13
CA ALA A 58 3.66 20.21 6.25
C ALA A 58 2.87 18.94 6.55
N LYS A 59 1.91 19.02 7.47
CA LYS A 59 1.05 17.89 7.80
C LYS A 59 0.05 17.62 6.69
N LYS A 60 -0.31 16.37 6.52
CA LYS A 60 -1.42 15.98 5.65
C LYS A 60 -2.71 16.47 6.29
N ASP A 61 -3.41 17.36 5.62
CA ASP A 61 -4.56 18.07 6.19
C ASP A 61 -5.86 17.92 5.43
N SER A 62 -5.86 17.24 4.30
CA SER A 62 -7.07 17.09 3.51
C SER A 62 -7.08 15.75 2.79
N VAL A 63 -8.29 15.23 2.57
CA VAL A 63 -8.48 13.97 1.85
C VAL A 63 -8.04 14.10 0.39
N ASP A 64 -7.36 13.08 -0.10
CA ASP A 64 -6.97 12.96 -1.51
C ASP A 64 -7.99 12.05 -2.21
N PHE A 65 -8.96 12.64 -2.88
CA PHE A 65 -10.02 11.90 -3.53
C PHE A 65 -9.52 11.02 -4.68
N ASP A 66 -8.44 11.42 -5.35
CA ASP A 66 -7.86 10.60 -6.40
C ASP A 66 -7.29 9.29 -5.86
N ARG A 67 -6.71 9.32 -4.68
CA ARG A 67 -6.27 8.10 -4.00
C ARG A 67 -7.45 7.27 -3.51
N CYS A 68 -8.47 7.91 -2.97
CA CYS A 68 -9.66 7.23 -2.46
C CYS A 68 -10.38 6.44 -3.56
N LYS A 69 -10.45 7.00 -4.75
CA LYS A 69 -11.16 6.36 -5.87
C LYS A 69 -10.57 5.01 -6.26
N ARG A 70 -9.33 4.76 -5.91
CA ARG A 70 -8.64 3.52 -6.27
C ARG A 70 -8.54 2.52 -5.13
N MET A 71 -9.28 2.71 -4.05
CA MET A 71 -9.31 1.73 -2.96
C MET A 71 -9.56 0.30 -3.41
N PRO A 72 -10.48 0.03 -4.36
CA PRO A 72 -10.69 -1.34 -4.84
C PRO A 72 -9.43 -1.97 -5.45
N TRP A 73 -8.49 -1.16 -5.92
CA TRP A 73 -7.26 -1.66 -6.54
C TRP A 73 -6.31 -2.29 -5.52
N ILE A 74 -6.42 -1.95 -4.23
CA ILE A 74 -5.57 -2.51 -3.18
C ILE A 74 -5.74 -4.03 -3.13
N SER A 75 -6.97 -4.49 -3.07
CA SER A 75 -7.28 -5.92 -3.03
C SER A 75 -6.76 -6.64 -4.28
N GLU A 76 -6.93 -6.04 -5.45
CA GLU A 76 -6.44 -6.62 -6.70
C GLU A 76 -4.92 -6.79 -6.69
N VAL A 77 -4.19 -5.81 -6.20
CA VAL A 77 -2.73 -5.89 -6.09
C VAL A 77 -2.30 -6.99 -5.12
N LEU A 78 -2.97 -7.11 -3.98
CA LEU A 78 -2.64 -8.15 -3.00
C LEU A 78 -2.84 -9.56 -3.57
N HIS A 79 -3.80 -9.73 -4.46
CA HIS A 79 -4.12 -11.02 -5.05
C HIS A 79 -3.40 -11.31 -6.37
N ASP A 80 -2.58 -10.40 -6.86
CA ASP A 80 -1.91 -10.56 -8.15
C ASP A 80 -0.59 -11.31 -7.99
N SER A 81 -0.56 -12.56 -8.46
CA SER A 81 0.61 -13.42 -8.37
C SER A 81 1.76 -13.01 -9.30
N THR A 82 1.52 -12.10 -10.24
CA THR A 82 2.54 -11.65 -11.19
C THR A 82 3.39 -10.51 -10.66
N ILE A 83 2.97 -9.88 -9.55
CA ILE A 83 3.69 -8.76 -8.97
C ILE A 83 4.88 -9.27 -8.15
N VAL A 84 6.06 -8.78 -8.48
CA VAL A 84 7.27 -9.08 -7.71
C VAL A 84 7.36 -8.09 -6.55
N PRO A 85 7.30 -8.55 -5.29
CA PRO A 85 7.47 -7.65 -4.15
C PRO A 85 8.87 -7.05 -4.17
N ARG A 86 8.97 -5.75 -3.87
CA ARG A 86 10.24 -5.04 -3.85
C ARG A 86 10.52 -4.46 -2.49
N GLN A 87 11.79 -4.39 -2.13
CA GLN A 87 12.21 -3.81 -0.85
C GLN A 87 11.80 -2.35 -0.79
N GLY A 88 11.22 -1.95 0.34
CA GLY A 88 10.92 -0.55 0.60
C GLY A 88 12.19 0.26 0.85
N TYR A 89 12.13 1.55 0.57
CA TYR A 89 13.24 2.45 0.82
C TYR A 89 13.04 3.20 2.14
N ASP A 90 14.03 3.11 3.02
CA ASP A 90 14.03 3.82 4.28
C ASP A 90 14.80 5.13 4.12
N LYS A 91 14.07 6.24 4.06
CA LYS A 91 14.67 7.56 3.88
C LYS A 91 15.57 7.96 5.06
N ALA A 92 15.23 7.54 6.26
CA ALA A 92 16.02 7.88 7.45
C ALA A 92 17.38 7.21 7.44
N ARG A 93 17.46 6.01 6.88
CA ARG A 93 18.71 5.26 6.78
C ARG A 93 19.40 5.43 5.44
N GLY A 94 18.73 6.00 4.44
CA GLY A 94 19.27 6.16 3.11
C GLY A 94 19.51 4.86 2.35
N LYS A 95 18.78 3.79 2.69
CA LYS A 95 18.96 2.47 2.06
C LYS A 95 17.65 1.71 1.97
N ASN A 96 17.63 0.67 1.14
CA ASN A 96 16.52 -0.25 1.06
C ASN A 96 16.46 -1.11 2.33
N ASP A 97 15.24 -1.41 2.75
CA ASP A 97 15.01 -2.22 3.93
C ASP A 97 14.24 -3.49 3.53
N ASN A 98 14.94 -4.62 3.61
CA ASN A 98 14.35 -5.91 3.25
C ASN A 98 13.39 -6.46 4.31
N ASN A 99 13.43 -5.93 5.54
CA ASN A 99 12.71 -6.53 6.66
C ASN A 99 11.48 -5.77 7.11
N SER A 100 11.40 -4.47 6.84
CA SER A 100 10.33 -3.62 7.38
C SER A 100 9.21 -3.34 6.40
N ARG A 101 9.54 -3.05 5.16
CA ARG A 101 8.54 -2.63 4.17
C ARG A 101 8.77 -3.28 2.84
N ILE A 102 7.68 -3.60 2.17
CA ILE A 102 7.71 -4.01 0.76
C ILE A 102 6.74 -3.17 -0.05
N ALA A 103 7.10 -2.93 -1.29
CA ALA A 103 6.26 -2.24 -2.26
C ALA A 103 5.78 -3.25 -3.31
N LEU A 104 4.48 -3.25 -3.55
CA LEU A 104 3.85 -4.07 -4.58
C LEU A 104 3.45 -3.12 -5.70
N VAL A 105 4.18 -3.16 -6.82
CA VAL A 105 3.99 -2.23 -7.94
C VAL A 105 3.34 -2.97 -9.09
N SER A 106 2.12 -2.56 -9.47
CA SER A 106 1.41 -3.18 -10.58
C SER A 106 1.86 -2.60 -11.93
N GLN A 107 1.49 -3.28 -13.02
CA GLN A 107 1.75 -2.79 -14.37
C GLN A 107 1.06 -1.45 -14.64
N GLU A 108 -0.05 -1.20 -13.97
CA GLU A 108 -0.80 0.05 -14.08
C GLU A 108 -0.17 1.17 -13.26
N LYS A 109 1.02 0.94 -12.70
CA LYS A 109 1.75 1.88 -11.86
C LYS A 109 1.03 2.25 -10.56
N TYR A 110 0.19 1.36 -10.07
CA TYR A 110 -0.41 1.48 -8.76
C TYR A 110 0.46 0.75 -7.74
N VAL A 111 0.72 1.38 -6.60
CA VAL A 111 1.61 0.87 -5.57
C VAL A 111 0.84 0.62 -4.30
N VAL A 112 1.03 -0.55 -3.70
CA VAL A 112 0.59 -0.84 -2.34
C VAL A 112 1.83 -1.09 -1.49
N VAL A 113 1.95 -0.37 -0.39
CA VAL A 113 3.06 -0.54 0.56
C VAL A 113 2.53 -1.19 1.82
N ILE A 114 3.19 -2.26 2.23
CA ILE A 114 2.88 -2.97 3.46
C ILE A 114 4.12 -3.05 4.35
N ARG A 115 3.91 -3.18 5.66
CA ARG A 115 4.98 -3.19 6.64
C ARG A 115 4.93 -4.46 7.46
N ASN A 116 6.10 -5.05 7.73
CA ASN A 116 6.23 -6.21 8.58
C ASN A 116 6.09 -5.81 10.05
N THR A 117 5.20 -6.50 10.77
CA THR A 117 4.99 -6.26 12.21
C THR A 117 5.61 -7.36 13.09
N GLY A 118 6.30 -8.34 12.47
CA GLY A 118 6.85 -9.49 13.17
C GLY A 118 5.91 -10.69 13.19
N LYS A 119 4.61 -10.46 13.19
CA LYS A 119 3.60 -11.54 13.19
C LYS A 119 2.79 -11.57 11.91
N SER A 120 2.62 -10.43 11.29
CA SER A 120 1.82 -10.26 10.08
C SER A 120 2.35 -9.05 9.32
N TRP A 121 1.64 -8.68 8.27
CA TRP A 121 1.90 -7.45 7.55
C TRP A 121 0.80 -6.45 7.83
N ARG A 122 1.12 -5.17 7.75
CA ARG A 122 0.15 -4.10 7.96
C ARG A 122 0.14 -3.19 6.74
N PHE A 123 -1.05 -2.85 6.26
CA PHE A 123 -1.22 -1.87 5.20
C PHE A 123 -0.71 -0.49 5.66
N VAL A 124 0.10 0.15 4.83
CA VAL A 124 0.66 1.47 5.11
C VAL A 124 0.02 2.52 4.21
N THR A 125 0.14 2.35 2.90
CA THR A 125 -0.38 3.31 1.94
C THR A 125 -0.54 2.67 0.56
N ALA A 126 -1.31 3.35 -0.30
CA ALA A 126 -1.46 2.97 -1.69
C ALA A 126 -1.66 4.23 -2.53
N TYR A 127 -1.06 4.26 -3.70
CA TYR A 127 -1.14 5.43 -4.58
C TYR A 127 -0.80 5.08 -6.02
N LEU A 128 -1.27 5.94 -6.94
CA LEU A 128 -0.87 5.84 -8.34
C LEU A 128 0.41 6.65 -8.54
N ILE A 129 1.39 6.05 -9.23
CA ILE A 129 2.63 6.73 -9.54
C ILE A 129 2.38 7.70 -10.70
N ASP A 130 2.66 8.97 -10.47
CA ASP A 130 2.46 10.03 -11.48
C ASP A 130 3.76 10.56 -12.06
N ASN A 131 4.90 10.00 -11.62
CA ASN A 131 6.23 10.50 -11.96
C ASN A 131 7.10 9.34 -12.41
N ILE A 132 7.67 9.42 -13.62
CA ILE A 132 8.50 8.35 -14.17
C ILE A 132 9.76 8.09 -13.35
N ASP A 133 10.33 9.12 -12.73
CA ASP A 133 11.51 8.94 -11.89
C ASP A 133 11.18 8.11 -10.64
N THR A 134 10.03 8.36 -10.02
CA THR A 134 9.55 7.56 -8.90
C THR A 134 9.31 6.12 -9.31
N TYR A 135 8.69 5.90 -10.46
CA TYR A 135 8.46 4.56 -10.99
C TYR A 135 9.77 3.83 -11.22
N ASN A 136 10.73 4.46 -11.89
CA ASN A 136 12.04 3.85 -12.16
C ASN A 136 12.80 3.53 -10.88
N LYS A 137 12.71 4.41 -9.88
CA LYS A 137 13.34 4.20 -8.59
C LYS A 137 12.75 2.99 -7.86
N LEU A 138 11.43 2.87 -7.86
CA LEU A 138 10.76 1.72 -7.24
C LEU A 138 11.10 0.42 -7.97
N MET A 139 11.06 0.44 -9.30
CA MET A 139 11.35 -0.75 -10.10
C MET A 139 12.81 -1.17 -10.05
N SER A 140 13.72 -0.26 -9.69
CA SER A 140 15.12 -0.57 -9.48
C SER A 140 15.44 -1.09 -8.08
N SER A 141 14.48 -1.02 -7.17
CA SER A 141 14.67 -1.57 -5.83
C SER A 141 14.82 -3.08 -5.90
N PRO A 142 15.68 -3.67 -5.04
CA PRO A 142 15.87 -5.11 -5.03
C PRO A 142 14.55 -5.85 -4.77
N ALA A 143 14.41 -7.02 -5.38
CA ALA A 143 13.28 -7.88 -5.08
C ALA A 143 13.32 -8.30 -3.62
N TRP A 144 12.15 -8.28 -2.97
CA TRP A 144 12.03 -8.83 -1.64
C TRP A 144 11.94 -10.35 -1.76
N VAL A 145 12.78 -11.03 -1.01
CA VAL A 145 12.78 -12.48 -1.00
C VAL A 145 12.08 -12.94 0.27
N ARG A 146 11.05 -13.76 0.07
CA ARG A 146 10.33 -14.37 1.18
C ARG A 146 11.29 -15.23 2.00
N GLN A 147 11.42 -14.91 3.28
CA GLN A 147 12.19 -15.74 4.17
C GLN A 147 11.33 -16.91 4.61
N VAL A 148 11.74 -18.10 4.20
CA VAL A 148 11.12 -19.30 4.71
C VAL A 148 11.70 -19.53 6.09
N THR A 149 10.89 -19.29 7.10
CA THR A 149 11.28 -19.70 8.43
C THR A 149 11.17 -21.22 8.46
N ASN A 150 12.30 -21.85 8.59
CA ASN A 150 12.33 -23.26 8.89
C ASN A 150 11.89 -23.48 10.31
N THR A 151 10.59 -23.38 10.50
CA THR A 151 10.05 -23.64 11.81
C THR A 151 9.55 -25.03 11.96
N HIS A 152 9.83 -25.90 11.00
CA HIS A 152 9.40 -27.17 11.16
C HIS A 152 10.36 -27.92 11.74
N PRO A 153 9.74 -28.56 12.50
CA PRO A 153 10.33 -29.79 12.82
C PRO A 153 10.59 -30.50 11.57
#